data_279671a656ab19314a242a23fed8ae39
#
_entry.id   279671a656ab19314a242a23fed8ae39
#
_cell.length_a   1.000
_cell.length_b   1.000
_cell.length_c   1.000
_cell.angle_alpha   90.00
_cell.angle_beta   90.00
_cell.angle_gamma   90.00
#
_symmetry.space_group_name_H-M   'P 1'
#
loop_
_entity.id
_entity.type
_entity.pdbx_description
1 polymer ?
#
loop_
_entity_poly.entity_id
_entity_poly.type
_entity_poly.pdbx_seq_one_letter_code
_entity_poly.pdbx_strand_id
1 'polypeptide(L)'
;LNDGQEVNNYKTKPLVRDTDGDGLSDGVEVSVLNSNPSIKDTDGDGIIDGNEDTDSDGLSDAHEINVHNTNPKVIDMDEDGLTDAQEVNTYKTDPKVSDTDKDGLRDGDEALVLNTDPLKKDSNEDGTLDGSEDPDGDGLSNADELNTYNTDPNAFDSDLDGLSDGDEVNSVGTNPLAEES
;
A
#
# COMPACT_ATOMS: atom_id res chain seq x y z
N LEU A 1 -11.26 16.71 -18.96
CA LEU A 1 -11.23 17.96 -19.75
C LEU A 1 -12.63 18.27 -20.29
N ASN A 2 -12.92 19.53 -20.63
CA ASN A 2 -14.10 19.90 -21.40
C ASN A 2 -13.70 20.28 -22.84
N ASP A 3 -14.69 20.18 -23.77
CA ASP A 3 -14.43 20.43 -25.22
C ASP A 3 -13.69 21.72 -25.50
N GLY A 4 -13.99 22.78 -24.74
CA GLY A 4 -13.35 24.07 -24.91
C GLY A 4 -11.87 24.09 -24.50
N GLN A 5 -11.51 23.36 -23.45
CA GLN A 5 -10.12 23.18 -23.03
C GLN A 5 -9.37 22.30 -24.01
N GLU A 6 -9.99 21.22 -24.45
CA GLU A 6 -9.41 20.30 -25.42
C GLU A 6 -9.03 21.00 -26.72
N VAL A 7 -9.98 21.69 -27.33
CA VAL A 7 -9.75 22.39 -28.61
C VAL A 7 -8.79 23.59 -28.48
N ASN A 8 -8.97 24.41 -27.44
CA ASN A 8 -8.28 25.69 -27.38
C ASN A 8 -6.91 25.61 -26.68
N ASN A 9 -6.81 24.81 -25.63
CA ASN A 9 -5.61 24.78 -24.80
C ASN A 9 -4.68 23.62 -25.21
N TYR A 10 -5.22 22.40 -25.30
CA TYR A 10 -4.42 21.18 -25.45
C TYR A 10 -4.35 20.66 -26.89
N LYS A 11 -5.23 21.13 -27.79
CA LYS A 11 -5.31 20.71 -29.18
C LYS A 11 -5.69 19.23 -29.35
N THR A 12 -6.38 18.70 -28.36
CA THR A 12 -6.92 17.33 -28.38
C THR A 12 -8.28 17.27 -29.08
N LYS A 13 -8.82 16.07 -29.18
CA LYS A 13 -10.06 15.79 -29.91
C LYS A 13 -11.20 15.45 -28.95
N PRO A 14 -12.20 16.33 -28.74
CA PRO A 14 -13.25 16.16 -27.73
C PRO A 14 -14.07 14.86 -27.75
N LEU A 15 -14.03 14.14 -28.87
CA LEU A 15 -14.72 12.82 -29.01
C LEU A 15 -13.75 11.63 -28.94
N VAL A 16 -12.50 11.86 -28.62
CA VAL A 16 -11.46 10.85 -28.47
C VAL A 16 -10.92 10.94 -27.05
N ARG A 17 -11.05 9.89 -26.28
CA ARG A 17 -10.63 9.86 -24.87
C ARG A 17 -9.11 9.97 -24.70
N ASP A 18 -8.37 9.43 -25.64
CA ASP A 18 -6.92 9.32 -25.71
C ASP A 18 -6.51 9.79 -27.13
N THR A 19 -6.02 11.02 -27.24
CA THR A 19 -5.82 11.67 -28.54
C THR A 19 -4.60 11.14 -29.29
N ASP A 20 -3.52 10.83 -28.60
CA ASP A 20 -2.27 10.36 -29.21
C ASP A 20 -2.09 8.83 -29.14
N GLY A 21 -2.87 8.15 -28.30
CA GLY A 21 -2.93 6.69 -28.26
C GLY A 21 -1.77 6.05 -27.52
N ASP A 22 -1.36 6.64 -26.39
CA ASP A 22 -0.32 6.12 -25.51
C ASP A 22 -0.85 5.24 -24.38
N GLY A 23 -2.20 5.19 -24.21
CA GLY A 23 -2.89 4.37 -23.19
C GLY A 23 -3.43 5.20 -22.02
N LEU A 24 -3.14 6.48 -21.94
CA LEU A 24 -3.71 7.41 -20.97
C LEU A 24 -4.88 8.20 -21.60
N SER A 25 -5.74 8.74 -20.80
CA SER A 25 -6.74 9.68 -21.33
C SER A 25 -6.22 11.11 -21.26
N ASP A 26 -6.60 11.95 -22.23
CA ASP A 26 -6.24 13.37 -22.26
C ASP A 26 -6.47 14.08 -20.91
N GLY A 27 -7.54 13.68 -20.19
CA GLY A 27 -7.87 14.21 -18.88
C GLY A 27 -6.90 13.80 -17.77
N VAL A 28 -6.45 12.58 -17.76
CA VAL A 28 -5.46 12.03 -16.79
C VAL A 28 -4.11 12.70 -17.02
N GLU A 29 -3.65 12.75 -18.24
CA GLU A 29 -2.38 13.37 -18.60
C GLU A 29 -2.29 14.81 -18.08
N VAL A 30 -3.32 15.61 -18.34
CA VAL A 30 -3.36 17.01 -17.89
C VAL A 30 -3.53 17.15 -16.38
N SER A 31 -4.40 16.34 -15.74
CA SER A 31 -4.81 16.58 -14.35
C SER A 31 -4.02 15.79 -13.32
N VAL A 32 -3.44 14.67 -13.70
CA VAL A 32 -2.70 13.77 -12.81
C VAL A 32 -1.22 13.82 -13.12
N LEU A 33 -0.83 13.48 -14.35
CA LEU A 33 0.58 13.30 -14.72
C LEU A 33 1.28 14.61 -15.09
N ASN A 34 0.54 15.57 -15.62
CA ASN A 34 1.06 16.83 -16.20
C ASN A 34 1.89 16.57 -17.46
N SER A 35 1.50 15.55 -18.23
CA SER A 35 2.02 15.26 -19.56
C SER A 35 1.23 15.98 -20.66
N ASN A 36 1.66 15.82 -21.91
CA ASN A 36 1.04 16.46 -23.06
C ASN A 36 0.13 15.50 -23.83
N PRO A 37 -1.21 15.63 -23.76
CA PRO A 37 -2.16 14.68 -24.32
C PRO A 37 -2.22 14.63 -25.86
N SER A 38 -1.24 15.22 -26.53
CA SER A 38 -1.09 15.17 -27.99
C SER A 38 0.26 14.58 -28.40
N ILE A 39 1.08 14.11 -27.45
CA ILE A 39 2.44 13.60 -27.68
C ILE A 39 2.66 12.38 -26.79
N LYS A 40 2.69 11.19 -27.39
CA LYS A 40 2.84 9.88 -26.70
C LYS A 40 4.00 9.75 -25.72
N ASP A 41 5.05 10.50 -25.93
CA ASP A 41 6.30 10.51 -25.19
C ASP A 41 6.65 11.98 -24.99
N THR A 42 6.18 12.55 -23.88
CA THR A 42 6.20 13.99 -23.61
C THR A 42 7.62 14.49 -23.39
N ASP A 43 8.48 13.73 -22.72
CA ASP A 43 9.86 14.15 -22.39
C ASP A 43 10.89 13.68 -23.40
N GLY A 44 10.53 12.73 -24.29
CA GLY A 44 11.36 12.28 -25.40
C GLY A 44 12.45 11.29 -25.01
N ASP A 45 12.26 10.56 -23.89
CA ASP A 45 13.24 9.60 -23.40
C ASP A 45 13.15 8.22 -24.09
N GLY A 46 12.07 7.98 -24.85
CA GLY A 46 11.81 6.76 -25.62
C GLY A 46 10.83 5.81 -24.95
N ILE A 47 10.31 6.14 -23.78
CA ILE A 47 9.19 5.48 -23.13
C ILE A 47 7.95 6.33 -23.40
N ILE A 48 6.83 5.73 -23.73
CA ILE A 48 5.57 6.47 -23.89
C ILE A 48 4.98 6.77 -22.51
N ASP A 49 4.29 7.92 -22.35
CA ASP A 49 3.80 8.42 -21.06
C ASP A 49 3.01 7.37 -20.28
N GLY A 50 2.17 6.57 -20.95
CA GLY A 50 1.43 5.49 -20.31
C GLY A 50 2.25 4.28 -19.85
N ASN A 51 3.46 4.12 -20.34
CA ASN A 51 4.39 3.07 -19.92
C ASN A 51 5.44 3.56 -18.91
N GLU A 52 5.44 4.83 -18.58
CA GLU A 52 6.23 5.34 -17.48
C GLU A 52 5.76 4.76 -16.16
N ASP A 53 6.62 4.76 -15.18
CA ASP A 53 6.42 4.34 -13.80
C ASP A 53 6.83 5.54 -12.93
N THR A 54 5.86 6.43 -12.71
CA THR A 54 6.12 7.76 -12.15
C THR A 54 6.60 7.72 -10.70
N ASP A 55 6.11 6.77 -9.89
CA ASP A 55 6.51 6.61 -8.48
C ASP A 55 7.55 5.52 -8.24
N SER A 56 7.86 4.74 -9.29
CA SER A 56 8.89 3.70 -9.28
C SER A 56 8.55 2.48 -8.40
N ASP A 57 7.29 2.09 -8.34
CA ASP A 57 6.84 0.92 -7.61
C ASP A 57 6.94 -0.40 -8.43
N GLY A 58 6.97 -0.28 -9.76
CA GLY A 58 7.04 -1.40 -10.72
C GLY A 58 5.77 -1.64 -11.51
N LEU A 59 4.71 -0.82 -11.35
CA LEU A 59 3.57 -0.72 -12.25
C LEU A 59 3.77 0.47 -13.20
N SER A 60 3.18 0.39 -14.39
CA SER A 60 3.16 1.56 -15.29
C SER A 60 1.93 2.42 -15.01
N ASP A 61 2.04 3.73 -15.24
CA ASP A 61 1.00 4.71 -15.02
C ASP A 61 -0.34 4.30 -15.64
N ALA A 62 -0.32 3.80 -16.88
CA ALA A 62 -1.54 3.33 -17.54
C ALA A 62 -2.11 2.05 -16.89
N HIS A 63 -1.27 1.18 -16.34
CA HIS A 63 -1.72 -0.02 -15.64
C HIS A 63 -2.41 0.32 -14.33
N GLU A 64 -1.81 1.19 -13.55
CA GLU A 64 -2.39 1.70 -12.31
C GLU A 64 -3.75 2.36 -12.55
N ILE A 65 -3.82 3.32 -13.45
CA ILE A 65 -5.03 4.09 -13.71
C ILE A 65 -6.16 3.25 -14.32
N ASN A 66 -5.85 2.42 -15.32
CA ASN A 66 -6.88 1.75 -16.11
C ASN A 66 -7.27 0.37 -15.57
N VAL A 67 -6.39 -0.29 -14.81
CA VAL A 67 -6.60 -1.67 -14.32
C VAL A 67 -6.86 -1.70 -12.83
N HIS A 68 -6.00 -1.05 -12.04
CA HIS A 68 -6.05 -1.10 -10.58
C HIS A 68 -6.80 0.08 -9.98
N ASN A 69 -6.90 1.22 -10.71
CA ASN A 69 -7.47 2.46 -10.25
C ASN A 69 -6.75 2.98 -9.01
N THR A 70 -5.42 2.85 -9.04
CA THR A 70 -4.48 3.43 -8.10
C THR A 70 -3.93 4.77 -8.62
N ASN A 71 -3.09 5.42 -7.86
CA ASN A 71 -2.55 6.72 -8.21
C ASN A 71 -1.07 6.58 -8.58
N PRO A 72 -0.65 6.81 -9.85
CA PRO A 72 0.72 6.63 -10.33
C PRO A 72 1.76 7.58 -9.71
N LYS A 73 1.45 8.22 -8.62
CA LYS A 73 2.34 9.08 -7.82
C LYS A 73 2.41 8.66 -6.36
N VAL A 74 1.84 7.51 -6.04
CA VAL A 74 1.75 6.99 -4.67
C VAL A 74 2.12 5.53 -4.68
N ILE A 75 3.30 5.22 -4.25
CA ILE A 75 3.93 3.88 -4.23
C ILE A 75 3.09 2.83 -3.51
N ASP A 76 2.35 3.25 -2.48
CA ASP A 76 1.56 2.44 -1.55
C ASP A 76 0.27 3.21 -1.28
N MET A 77 -0.84 2.78 -1.89
CA MET A 77 -2.08 3.56 -1.96
C MET A 77 -2.88 3.54 -0.67
N ASP A 78 -2.80 2.49 0.14
CA ASP A 78 -3.54 2.33 1.40
C ASP A 78 -2.66 2.37 2.65
N GLU A 79 -1.34 2.57 2.44
CA GLU A 79 -0.35 2.77 3.50
C GLU A 79 -0.21 1.56 4.45
N ASP A 80 -0.28 0.34 3.90
CA ASP A 80 -0.15 -0.89 4.68
C ASP A 80 1.28 -1.43 4.77
N GLY A 81 2.21 -0.88 3.95
CA GLY A 81 3.62 -1.25 3.91
C GLY A 81 4.02 -2.10 2.70
N LEU A 82 3.07 -2.55 1.89
CA LEU A 82 3.33 -3.11 0.56
C LEU A 82 3.20 -2.02 -0.50
N THR A 83 3.95 -2.12 -1.58
CA THR A 83 3.70 -1.25 -2.74
C THR A 83 2.53 -1.82 -3.55
N ASP A 84 1.81 -0.96 -4.30
CA ASP A 84 0.72 -1.39 -5.18
C ASP A 84 1.19 -2.54 -6.11
N ALA A 85 2.42 -2.46 -6.61
CA ALA A 85 3.02 -3.52 -7.43
C ALA A 85 3.28 -4.83 -6.67
N GLN A 86 3.70 -4.79 -5.41
CA GLN A 86 3.89 -5.97 -4.59
C GLN A 86 2.56 -6.68 -4.34
N GLU A 87 1.53 -5.93 -4.02
CA GLU A 87 0.19 -6.45 -3.82
C GLU A 87 -0.33 -7.12 -5.09
N VAL A 88 -0.35 -6.40 -6.20
CA VAL A 88 -0.85 -6.92 -7.48
C VAL A 88 -0.05 -8.12 -7.99
N ASN A 89 1.28 -8.06 -7.94
CA ASN A 89 2.12 -9.04 -8.60
C ASN A 89 2.51 -10.22 -7.71
N THR A 90 2.65 -10.01 -6.40
CA THR A 90 3.19 -11.01 -5.46
C THR A 90 2.10 -11.57 -4.55
N TYR A 91 1.49 -10.72 -3.75
CA TYR A 91 0.58 -11.15 -2.68
C TYR A 91 -0.85 -11.37 -3.14
N LYS A 92 -1.28 -10.70 -4.22
CA LYS A 92 -2.65 -10.77 -4.79
C LYS A 92 -3.70 -10.11 -3.89
N THR A 93 -3.28 -9.18 -3.06
CA THR A 93 -4.12 -8.31 -2.25
C THR A 93 -4.69 -7.15 -3.08
N ASP A 94 -5.56 -6.34 -2.50
CA ASP A 94 -6.16 -5.16 -3.17
C ASP A 94 -5.44 -3.89 -2.72
N PRO A 95 -4.69 -3.19 -3.59
CA PRO A 95 -3.87 -2.01 -3.24
C PRO A 95 -4.67 -0.78 -2.75
N LYS A 96 -5.87 -0.97 -2.31
CA LYS A 96 -6.74 0.04 -1.70
C LYS A 96 -7.37 -0.45 -0.40
N VAL A 97 -6.94 -1.60 0.10
CA VAL A 97 -7.53 -2.24 1.28
C VAL A 97 -6.43 -2.83 2.14
N SER A 98 -5.96 -2.08 3.08
CA SER A 98 -4.83 -2.38 3.96
C SER A 98 -4.95 -3.64 4.83
N ASP A 99 -6.08 -4.31 4.82
CA ASP A 99 -6.39 -5.56 5.52
C ASP A 99 -7.40 -6.33 4.65
N THR A 100 -6.87 -7.13 3.72
CA THR A 100 -7.66 -7.77 2.66
C THR A 100 -8.60 -8.83 3.21
N ASP A 101 -8.17 -9.65 4.14
CA ASP A 101 -8.98 -10.75 4.68
C ASP A 101 -9.77 -10.38 5.94
N LYS A 102 -9.44 -9.26 6.59
CA LYS A 102 -10.14 -8.69 7.75
C LYS A 102 -10.01 -9.52 9.02
N ASP A 103 -8.79 -9.85 9.35
CA ASP A 103 -8.45 -10.50 10.60
C ASP A 103 -7.92 -9.53 11.68
N GLY A 104 -7.63 -8.29 11.28
CA GLY A 104 -7.15 -7.19 12.12
C GLY A 104 -5.69 -6.84 11.93
N LEU A 105 -4.97 -7.51 11.03
CA LEU A 105 -3.62 -7.17 10.61
C LEU A 105 -3.66 -6.44 9.26
N ARG A 106 -2.60 -5.73 8.95
CA ARG A 106 -2.40 -5.16 7.61
C ARG A 106 -1.70 -6.20 6.74
N ASP A 107 -1.99 -6.21 5.45
CA ASP A 107 -1.38 -7.14 4.49
C ASP A 107 0.16 -7.07 4.53
N GLY A 108 0.72 -5.85 4.70
CA GLY A 108 2.16 -5.65 4.85
C GLY A 108 2.73 -6.20 6.15
N ASP A 109 2.04 -6.08 7.27
CA ASP A 109 2.45 -6.64 8.55
C ASP A 109 2.48 -8.17 8.50
N GLU A 110 1.48 -8.77 7.87
CA GLU A 110 1.42 -10.20 7.66
C GLU A 110 2.56 -10.71 6.77
N ALA A 111 2.73 -10.07 5.61
CA ALA A 111 3.71 -10.49 4.60
C ALA A 111 5.15 -10.28 5.02
N LEU A 112 5.47 -9.19 5.75
CA LEU A 112 6.84 -8.74 6.00
C LEU A 112 7.30 -8.98 7.44
N VAL A 113 6.40 -9.02 8.42
CA VAL A 113 6.72 -9.16 9.84
C VAL A 113 6.40 -10.57 10.34
N LEU A 114 5.15 -10.99 10.15
CA LEU A 114 4.64 -12.25 10.71
C LEU A 114 4.89 -13.46 9.80
N ASN A 115 5.03 -13.22 8.49
CA ASN A 115 5.11 -14.25 7.46
C ASN A 115 3.85 -15.15 7.43
N THR A 116 2.70 -14.55 7.63
CA THR A 116 1.37 -15.12 7.43
C THR A 116 0.85 -14.85 6.00
N ASP A 117 -0.29 -15.39 5.63
CA ASP A 117 -0.90 -15.24 4.30
C ASP A 117 -1.99 -14.16 4.33
N PRO A 118 -1.78 -12.93 3.79
CA PRO A 118 -2.71 -11.82 3.89
C PRO A 118 -4.08 -12.03 3.19
N LEU A 119 -4.29 -13.23 2.66
CA LEU A 119 -5.58 -13.65 2.11
C LEU A 119 -6.32 -14.65 3.01
N LYS A 120 -5.76 -14.98 4.19
CA LYS A 120 -6.32 -15.97 5.10
C LYS A 120 -6.26 -15.52 6.54
N LYS A 121 -7.37 -15.24 7.12
CA LYS A 121 -7.57 -14.87 8.54
C LYS A 121 -6.90 -15.77 9.59
N ASP A 122 -6.58 -16.99 9.22
CA ASP A 122 -6.00 -18.04 10.06
C ASP A 122 -5.10 -18.85 9.13
N SER A 123 -3.85 -18.45 9.03
CA SER A 123 -2.86 -19.00 8.08
C SER A 123 -2.43 -20.41 8.45
N ASN A 124 -2.38 -20.72 9.75
CA ASN A 124 -1.94 -22.02 10.27
C ASN A 124 -3.13 -23.02 10.50
N GLU A 125 -4.37 -22.56 10.35
CA GLU A 125 -5.62 -23.31 10.48
C GLU A 125 -5.81 -23.92 11.89
N ASP A 126 -5.35 -23.25 12.95
CA ASP A 126 -5.48 -23.72 14.31
C ASP A 126 -6.76 -23.25 15.02
N GLY A 127 -7.50 -22.35 14.40
CA GLY A 127 -8.76 -21.78 14.86
C GLY A 127 -8.63 -20.44 15.57
N THR A 128 -7.41 -19.89 15.67
CA THR A 128 -7.13 -18.52 16.11
C THR A 128 -6.89 -17.65 14.87
N LEU A 129 -7.38 -16.44 14.86
CA LEU A 129 -7.05 -15.49 13.78
C LEU A 129 -5.60 -15.03 13.92
N ASP A 130 -4.88 -14.81 12.83
CA ASP A 130 -3.48 -14.38 12.85
C ASP A 130 -3.29 -13.10 13.67
N GLY A 131 -4.22 -12.13 13.58
CA GLY A 131 -4.20 -10.92 14.39
C GLY A 131 -4.49 -11.13 15.88
N SER A 132 -5.04 -12.26 16.26
CA SER A 132 -5.35 -12.62 17.66
C SER A 132 -4.33 -13.56 18.30
N GLU A 133 -3.34 -14.02 17.54
CA GLU A 133 -2.24 -14.82 18.07
C GLU A 133 -1.32 -13.97 18.94
N ASP A 134 -0.61 -14.64 19.84
CA ASP A 134 0.38 -14.11 20.79
C ASP A 134 1.59 -15.06 20.75
N PRO A 135 2.50 -14.89 19.75
CA PRO A 135 3.58 -15.86 19.52
C PRO A 135 4.65 -15.89 20.61
N ASP A 136 4.95 -14.77 21.26
CA ASP A 136 5.97 -14.68 22.31
C ASP A 136 5.42 -14.89 23.72
N GLY A 137 4.07 -14.85 23.87
CA GLY A 137 3.39 -15.20 25.11
C GLY A 137 3.42 -14.11 26.18
N ASP A 138 3.54 -12.87 25.80
CA ASP A 138 3.62 -11.73 26.72
C ASP A 138 2.23 -11.23 27.17
N GLY A 139 1.17 -11.60 26.45
CA GLY A 139 -0.22 -11.26 26.73
C GLY A 139 -0.77 -10.09 25.90
N LEU A 140 -0.03 -9.63 24.89
CA LEU A 140 -0.54 -8.80 23.80
C LEU A 140 -0.80 -9.69 22.58
N SER A 141 -1.74 -9.29 21.72
CA SER A 141 -1.96 -9.96 20.44
C SER A 141 -1.12 -9.30 19.34
N ASN A 142 -0.84 -10.03 18.26
CA ASN A 142 -0.16 -9.46 17.08
C ASN A 142 -0.78 -8.12 16.66
N ALA A 143 -2.12 -8.03 16.63
CA ALA A 143 -2.82 -6.81 16.26
C ALA A 143 -2.67 -5.67 17.30
N ASP A 144 -2.63 -5.99 18.60
CA ASP A 144 -2.38 -4.99 19.64
C ASP A 144 -0.97 -4.43 19.51
N GLU A 145 0.00 -5.29 19.32
CA GLU A 145 1.41 -4.92 19.19
C GLU A 145 1.67 -4.07 17.95
N LEU A 146 1.29 -4.54 16.77
CA LEU A 146 1.58 -3.85 15.51
C LEU A 146 0.74 -2.58 15.30
N ASN A 147 -0.54 -2.59 15.67
CA ASN A 147 -1.42 -1.45 15.40
C ASN A 147 -1.48 -0.42 16.55
N THR A 148 -1.17 -0.82 17.79
CA THR A 148 -1.39 0.05 18.96
C THR A 148 -0.10 0.42 19.65
N TYR A 149 0.74 -0.55 19.95
CA TYR A 149 1.94 -0.33 20.79
C TYR A 149 3.22 -0.19 19.98
N ASN A 150 3.25 -0.68 18.73
CA ASN A 150 4.41 -0.74 17.85
C ASN A 150 5.56 -1.57 18.45
N THR A 151 5.23 -2.60 19.22
CA THR A 151 6.16 -3.60 19.74
C THR A 151 6.42 -4.70 18.71
N ASP A 152 7.39 -5.57 18.96
CA ASP A 152 7.71 -6.69 18.08
C ASP A 152 6.95 -7.95 18.55
N PRO A 153 5.96 -8.46 17.79
CA PRO A 153 5.16 -9.62 18.18
C PRO A 153 5.93 -10.93 18.35
N ASN A 154 7.23 -10.90 18.18
CA ASN A 154 8.13 -12.03 18.42
C ASN A 154 9.09 -11.79 19.59
N ALA A 155 8.98 -10.65 20.28
CA ALA A 155 9.90 -10.25 21.34
C ALA A 155 9.15 -9.94 22.63
N PHE A 156 9.06 -10.87 23.56
CA PHE A 156 8.41 -10.79 24.87
C PHE A 156 8.68 -9.50 25.67
N ASP A 157 9.79 -8.79 25.42
CA ASP A 157 10.26 -7.57 26.09
C ASP A 157 11.04 -6.77 25.02
N SER A 158 10.37 -5.80 24.41
CA SER A 158 10.89 -5.07 23.24
C SER A 158 12.02 -4.10 23.55
N ASP A 159 12.05 -3.51 24.77
CA ASP A 159 13.10 -2.56 25.17
C ASP A 159 14.18 -3.18 26.07
N LEU A 160 13.98 -4.42 26.51
CA LEU A 160 14.91 -5.23 27.30
C LEU A 160 15.16 -4.68 28.73
N ASP A 161 14.16 -4.05 29.34
CA ASP A 161 14.26 -3.52 30.71
C ASP A 161 13.92 -4.56 31.80
N GLY A 162 13.32 -5.69 31.41
CA GLY A 162 13.01 -6.84 32.26
C GLY A 162 11.54 -6.97 32.65
N LEU A 163 10.67 -6.11 32.14
CA LEU A 163 9.24 -6.31 32.11
C LEU A 163 8.83 -6.83 30.71
N SER A 164 7.74 -7.54 30.59
CA SER A 164 7.20 -7.86 29.27
C SER A 164 6.35 -6.70 28.76
N ASP A 165 6.25 -6.57 27.43
CA ASP A 165 5.44 -5.52 26.82
C ASP A 165 3.98 -5.60 27.34
N GLY A 166 3.43 -6.79 27.46
CA GLY A 166 2.10 -7.02 28.02
C GLY A 166 1.96 -6.67 29.50
N ASP A 167 2.96 -6.94 30.34
CA ASP A 167 2.96 -6.52 31.75
C ASP A 167 3.04 -4.99 31.87
N GLU A 168 3.83 -4.34 31.06
CA GLU A 168 3.93 -2.88 31.02
C GLU A 168 2.62 -2.23 30.68
N VAL A 169 1.99 -2.68 29.58
CA VAL A 169 0.70 -2.13 29.11
C VAL A 169 -0.43 -2.45 30.09
N ASN A 170 -0.58 -3.72 30.51
CA ASN A 170 -1.78 -4.19 31.22
C ASN A 170 -1.69 -4.02 32.73
N SER A 171 -0.51 -4.01 33.31
CA SER A 171 -0.31 -4.09 34.77
C SER A 171 0.35 -2.85 35.35
N VAL A 172 1.40 -2.35 34.74
CA VAL A 172 2.24 -1.26 35.27
C VAL A 172 1.82 0.10 34.70
N GLY A 173 1.49 0.16 33.43
CA GLY A 173 1.13 1.39 32.73
C GLY A 173 2.36 2.18 32.27
N THR A 174 3.46 1.49 31.99
CA THR A 174 4.68 2.03 31.41
C THR A 174 4.67 1.93 29.88
N ASN A 175 5.75 2.37 29.24
CA ASN A 175 5.86 2.37 27.78
C ASN A 175 6.76 1.23 27.32
N PRO A 176 6.24 0.19 26.61
CA PRO A 176 6.99 -1.00 26.23
C PRO A 176 8.15 -0.77 25.23
N LEU A 177 8.40 0.47 24.86
CA LEU A 177 9.51 0.87 23.97
C LEU A 177 10.52 1.79 24.66
N ALA A 178 10.48 1.94 26.01
CA ALA A 178 11.33 2.86 26.73
C ALA A 178 11.81 2.24 28.05
N GLU A 179 13.12 1.85 28.10
CA GLU A 179 13.75 1.31 29.31
C GLU A 179 13.40 2.13 30.56
N GLU A 180 12.70 1.52 31.49
CA GLU A 180 12.37 2.14 32.79
C GLU A 180 13.54 1.97 33.75
N SER A 181 13.87 3.00 34.52
CA SER A 181 15.07 3.08 35.41
C SER A 181 14.76 2.76 36.89
#